data_6f0ba0d91c7c86d7ff4bb11fc6544600
#
_entry.id   6f0ba0d91c7c86d7ff4bb11fc6544600
#
_cell.length_a   1.000
_cell.length_b   1.000
_cell.length_c   1.000
_cell.angle_alpha   90.00
_cell.angle_beta   90.00
_cell.angle_gamma   90.00
#
_symmetry.space_group_name_H-M   'P 1'
#
loop_
_entity.id
_entity.type
_entity.pdbx_description
1 polymer ?
#
loop_
_entity_poly.entity_id
_entity_poly.type
_entity_poly.pdbx_seq_one_letter_code
_entity_poly.pdbx_strand_id
1 'polypeptide(L)'
;MKRLIYQVYTGKKSKLYDHCTASVKAYADRISVDYIVQTIPKMMIKPDVFATNRSKESYEKYGGFLPIYEKENALDYFDRSDQICIIDADIWVRPETVPNIFDELDNISGTTEFAGVVERMAPILPWYKQKLVGYTRMQYSNLKDVDWWWNEDGALFYNMGLMLMDKRITKYLRGQTGKQFIQRPEFKDFVDGQGAWKWSTDQT
;
A
#
# COMPACT_ATOMS: atom_id res chain seq x y z
N MET A 1 4.54 -22.79 -4.56
CA MET A 1 4.54 -21.43 -4.03
C MET A 1 3.11 -21.02 -3.78
N LYS A 2 2.79 -20.59 -2.55
CA LYS A 2 1.45 -20.13 -2.17
C LYS A 2 1.34 -18.64 -2.40
N ARG A 3 0.32 -18.22 -3.14
CA ARG A 3 0.10 -16.83 -3.56
C ARG A 3 -1.25 -16.34 -3.06
N LEU A 4 -1.32 -15.09 -2.65
CA LEU A 4 -2.51 -14.45 -2.13
C LEU A 4 -2.74 -13.10 -2.80
N ILE A 5 -3.95 -12.84 -3.26
CA ILE A 5 -4.44 -11.49 -3.56
C ILE A 5 -5.27 -11.01 -2.37
N TYR A 6 -4.94 -9.81 -1.88
CA TYR A 6 -5.55 -9.21 -0.71
C TYR A 6 -6.13 -7.84 -1.03
N GLN A 7 -7.38 -7.62 -0.63
CA GLN A 7 -8.05 -6.33 -0.75
C GLN A 7 -8.64 -5.90 0.59
N VAL A 8 -8.77 -4.60 0.79
CA VAL A 8 -9.44 -4.01 1.94
C VAL A 8 -10.64 -3.21 1.48
N TYR A 9 -11.81 -3.58 1.98
CA TYR A 9 -13.09 -2.91 1.71
C TYR A 9 -13.87 -2.76 3.01
N THR A 10 -13.40 -1.88 3.90
CA THR A 10 -13.95 -1.70 5.26
C THR A 10 -14.93 -0.52 5.36
N GLY A 11 -15.18 0.18 4.26
CA GLY A 11 -16.02 1.35 4.24
C GLY A 11 -17.51 1.07 3.96
N LYS A 12 -18.24 2.14 3.67
CA LYS A 12 -19.63 2.04 3.22
C LYS A 12 -19.71 1.29 1.89
N LYS A 13 -20.67 0.36 1.79
CA LYS A 13 -20.92 -0.38 0.55
C LYS A 13 -21.11 0.56 -0.64
N SER A 14 -20.45 0.24 -1.74
CA SER A 14 -20.47 0.98 -3.00
C SER A 14 -20.56 0.01 -4.15
N LYS A 15 -21.47 0.26 -5.10
CA LYS A 15 -21.59 -0.54 -6.33
C LYS A 15 -20.27 -0.56 -7.13
N LEU A 16 -19.52 0.55 -7.11
CA LEU A 16 -18.21 0.61 -7.74
C LEU A 16 -17.24 -0.40 -7.11
N TYR A 17 -17.10 -0.37 -5.79
CA TYR A 17 -16.19 -1.26 -5.07
C TYR A 17 -16.63 -2.71 -5.15
N ASP A 18 -17.94 -2.97 -5.09
CA ASP A 18 -18.48 -4.32 -5.29
C ASP A 18 -18.11 -4.86 -6.69
N HIS A 19 -18.19 -4.01 -7.73
CA HIS A 19 -17.82 -4.37 -9.09
C HIS A 19 -16.31 -4.61 -9.22
N CYS A 20 -15.49 -3.72 -8.66
CA CYS A 20 -14.03 -3.84 -8.69
C CYS A 20 -13.56 -5.11 -7.95
N THR A 21 -14.04 -5.34 -6.73
CA THR A 21 -13.67 -6.53 -5.95
C THR A 21 -14.12 -7.83 -6.63
N ALA A 22 -15.29 -7.83 -7.27
CA ALA A 22 -15.74 -8.99 -8.06
C ALA A 22 -14.81 -9.26 -9.24
N SER A 23 -14.33 -8.21 -9.94
CA SER A 23 -13.39 -8.38 -11.06
C SER A 23 -12.04 -8.95 -10.61
N VAL A 24 -11.53 -8.48 -9.45
CA VAL A 24 -10.28 -8.98 -8.86
C VAL A 24 -10.45 -10.44 -8.40
N LYS A 25 -11.60 -10.77 -7.82
CA LYS A 25 -11.89 -12.18 -7.49
C LYS A 25 -11.88 -13.08 -8.71
N ALA A 26 -12.57 -12.70 -9.78
CA ALA A 26 -12.58 -13.47 -11.03
C ALA A 26 -11.17 -13.63 -11.61
N TYR A 27 -10.35 -12.60 -11.51
CA TYR A 27 -8.93 -12.66 -11.89
C TYR A 27 -8.14 -13.64 -11.02
N ALA A 28 -8.29 -13.59 -9.69
CA ALA A 28 -7.64 -14.52 -8.77
C ALA A 28 -8.02 -15.98 -9.07
N ASP A 29 -9.32 -16.24 -9.32
CA ASP A 29 -9.82 -17.57 -9.69
C ASP A 29 -9.17 -18.05 -11.00
N ARG A 30 -9.07 -17.18 -12.02
CA ARG A 30 -8.44 -17.53 -13.31
C ARG A 30 -6.97 -17.90 -13.17
N ILE A 31 -6.21 -17.20 -12.35
CA ILE A 31 -4.78 -17.47 -12.14
C ILE A 31 -4.54 -18.48 -11.00
N SER A 32 -5.60 -19.04 -10.42
CA SER A 32 -5.56 -20.09 -9.38
C SER A 32 -4.76 -19.67 -8.14
N VAL A 33 -5.03 -18.46 -7.60
CA VAL A 33 -4.44 -17.97 -6.37
C VAL A 33 -5.51 -17.72 -5.31
N ASP A 34 -5.10 -17.75 -4.04
CA ASP A 34 -5.99 -17.43 -2.93
C ASP A 34 -6.44 -15.96 -3.00
N TYR A 35 -7.67 -15.69 -2.59
CA TYR A 35 -8.24 -14.35 -2.57
C TYR A 35 -8.90 -14.06 -1.23
N ILE A 36 -8.57 -12.91 -0.66
CA ILE A 36 -9.18 -12.40 0.56
C ILE A 36 -9.59 -10.95 0.35
N VAL A 37 -10.83 -10.63 0.72
CA VAL A 37 -11.27 -9.26 0.91
C VAL A 37 -11.60 -9.03 2.39
N GLN A 38 -10.88 -8.12 3.02
CA GLN A 38 -11.12 -7.71 4.40
C GLN A 38 -12.25 -6.67 4.41
N THR A 39 -13.38 -7.01 5.04
CA THR A 39 -14.54 -6.12 5.14
C THR A 39 -14.73 -5.53 6.53
N ILE A 40 -14.02 -6.05 7.53
CA ILE A 40 -14.06 -5.58 8.91
C ILE A 40 -12.68 -5.02 9.28
N PRO A 41 -12.61 -3.79 9.80
CA PRO A 41 -11.35 -3.23 10.29
C PRO A 41 -10.74 -4.11 11.37
N LYS A 42 -9.44 -4.34 11.31
CA LYS A 42 -8.69 -5.15 12.27
C LYS A 42 -7.59 -4.35 12.96
N MET A 43 -6.88 -3.56 12.17
CA MET A 43 -5.72 -2.82 12.65
C MET A 43 -6.14 -1.61 13.49
N MET A 44 -7.08 -0.83 12.98
CA MET A 44 -7.68 0.33 13.65
C MET A 44 -6.62 1.29 14.23
N ILE A 45 -5.60 1.60 13.43
CA ILE A 45 -4.55 2.54 13.82
C ILE A 45 -5.14 3.93 14.02
N LYS A 46 -4.89 4.52 15.19
CA LYS A 46 -5.36 5.86 15.54
C LYS A 46 -4.17 6.79 15.69
N PRO A 47 -4.18 7.96 15.05
CA PRO A 47 -3.20 9.00 15.36
C PRO A 47 -3.49 9.57 16.75
N ASP A 48 -2.42 9.93 17.48
CA ASP A 48 -2.57 10.64 18.76
C ASP A 48 -2.94 12.11 18.53
N VAL A 49 -2.52 12.65 17.41
CA VAL A 49 -2.78 14.04 17.03
C VAL A 49 -3.56 14.07 15.72
N PHE A 50 -4.62 14.86 15.67
CA PHE A 50 -5.41 15.02 14.46
C PHE A 50 -4.72 15.96 13.48
N ALA A 51 -4.18 15.41 12.41
CA ALA A 51 -3.46 16.17 11.40
C ALA A 51 -4.41 16.97 10.49
N THR A 52 -3.98 18.17 10.12
CA THR A 52 -4.79 19.14 9.35
C THR A 52 -5.14 18.72 7.93
N ASN A 53 -4.37 17.83 7.31
CA ASN A 53 -4.64 17.33 5.97
C ASN A 53 -5.65 16.17 5.94
N ARG A 54 -5.94 15.61 7.10
CA ARG A 54 -6.96 14.57 7.25
C ARG A 54 -8.20 15.23 7.79
N SER A 55 -9.26 15.25 7.01
CA SER A 55 -10.45 15.97 7.42
C SER A 55 -10.99 15.41 8.74
N LYS A 56 -11.42 16.30 9.63
CA LYS A 56 -12.10 15.92 10.86
C LYS A 56 -13.29 15.00 10.60
N GLU A 57 -14.04 15.28 9.55
CA GLU A 57 -15.17 14.49 9.11
C GLU A 57 -14.79 13.04 8.78
N SER A 58 -13.68 12.84 8.03
CA SER A 58 -13.20 11.49 7.72
C SER A 58 -12.76 10.74 8.97
N TYR A 59 -12.09 11.43 9.88
CA TYR A 59 -11.68 10.86 11.15
C TYR A 59 -12.88 10.45 12.00
N GLU A 60 -13.87 11.31 12.14
CA GLU A 60 -15.10 11.03 12.87
C GLU A 60 -15.91 9.91 12.21
N LYS A 61 -16.01 9.92 10.87
CA LYS A 61 -16.74 8.92 10.09
C LYS A 61 -16.21 7.49 10.28
N TYR A 62 -14.92 7.32 10.49
CA TYR A 62 -14.29 6.02 10.67
C TYR A 62 -13.98 5.69 12.14
N GLY A 63 -14.60 6.38 13.10
CA GLY A 63 -14.39 6.10 14.53
C GLY A 63 -13.00 6.45 15.04
N GLY A 64 -12.36 7.42 14.41
CA GLY A 64 -11.05 7.92 14.83
C GLY A 64 -9.87 7.05 14.42
N PHE A 65 -10.03 6.06 13.55
CA PHE A 65 -8.91 5.31 12.98
C PHE A 65 -8.69 5.65 11.50
N LEU A 66 -7.51 5.32 10.99
CA LEU A 66 -7.10 5.58 9.63
C LEU A 66 -7.22 4.29 8.79
N PRO A 67 -8.25 4.18 7.91
CA PRO A 67 -8.48 2.97 7.14
C PRO A 67 -7.35 2.60 6.18
N ILE A 68 -6.53 3.57 5.79
CA ILE A 68 -5.41 3.36 4.86
C ILE A 68 -4.42 2.31 5.36
N TYR A 69 -4.23 2.19 6.69
CA TYR A 69 -3.33 1.21 7.28
C TYR A 69 -3.93 -0.21 7.40
N GLU A 70 -5.19 -0.40 7.04
CA GLU A 70 -5.79 -1.74 7.06
C GLU A 70 -5.18 -2.69 6.01
N LYS A 71 -4.48 -2.15 5.00
CA LYS A 71 -3.77 -2.93 3.99
C LYS A 71 -2.63 -3.76 4.58
N GLU A 72 -1.95 -3.24 5.58
CA GLU A 72 -0.79 -3.88 6.22
C GLU A 72 -1.17 -5.12 7.03
N ASN A 73 -2.47 -5.37 7.26
CA ASN A 73 -2.92 -6.69 7.72
C ASN A 73 -2.54 -7.82 6.77
N ALA A 74 -2.28 -7.50 5.49
CA ALA A 74 -1.78 -8.47 4.53
C ALA A 74 -0.45 -9.09 4.97
N LEU A 75 0.40 -8.35 5.69
CA LEU A 75 1.70 -8.82 6.16
C LEU A 75 1.59 -10.02 7.11
N ASP A 76 0.49 -10.11 7.86
CA ASP A 76 0.26 -11.22 8.80
C ASP A 76 -0.05 -12.54 8.06
N TYR A 77 -0.36 -12.48 6.77
CA TYR A 77 -0.62 -13.68 5.96
C TYR A 77 0.65 -14.34 5.38
N PHE A 78 1.82 -13.77 5.64
CA PHE A 78 3.09 -14.43 5.30
C PHE A 78 3.40 -15.65 6.17
N ASP A 79 2.62 -15.93 7.19
CA ASP A 79 2.64 -17.21 7.90
C ASP A 79 2.24 -18.39 6.98
N ARG A 80 1.38 -18.14 5.99
CA ARG A 80 0.80 -19.15 5.09
C ARG A 80 0.92 -18.86 3.59
N SER A 81 1.47 -17.72 3.21
CA SER A 81 1.68 -17.29 1.81
C SER A 81 3.15 -16.98 1.55
N ASP A 82 3.63 -17.29 0.37
CA ASP A 82 5.00 -16.97 -0.06
C ASP A 82 5.06 -15.62 -0.77
N GLN A 83 3.99 -15.27 -1.49
CA GLN A 83 3.84 -14.00 -2.20
C GLN A 83 2.45 -13.42 -1.95
N ILE A 84 2.38 -12.10 -1.78
CA ILE A 84 1.12 -11.39 -1.56
C ILE A 84 1.03 -10.22 -2.52
N CYS A 85 -0.11 -10.09 -3.21
CA CYS A 85 -0.47 -8.92 -3.99
C CYS A 85 -1.59 -8.17 -3.27
N ILE A 86 -1.35 -6.92 -2.86
CA ILE A 86 -2.38 -6.02 -2.35
C ILE A 86 -2.91 -5.20 -3.50
N ILE A 87 -4.24 -5.14 -3.65
CA ILE A 87 -4.91 -4.36 -4.70
C ILE A 87 -5.97 -3.50 -4.04
N ASP A 88 -6.00 -2.19 -4.34
CA ASP A 88 -7.05 -1.31 -3.83
C ASP A 88 -8.45 -1.74 -4.27
N ALA A 89 -9.44 -1.54 -3.41
CA ALA A 89 -10.81 -2.00 -3.65
C ALA A 89 -11.53 -1.22 -4.77
N ASP A 90 -10.98 -0.11 -5.23
CA ASP A 90 -11.46 0.69 -6.37
C ASP A 90 -10.74 0.40 -7.69
N ILE A 91 -9.82 -0.55 -7.69
CA ILE A 91 -9.16 -1.02 -8.92
C ILE A 91 -10.03 -2.09 -9.58
N TRP A 92 -10.40 -1.82 -10.84
CA TRP A 92 -11.03 -2.78 -11.71
C TRP A 92 -9.99 -3.51 -12.56
N VAL A 93 -10.07 -4.82 -12.61
CA VAL A 93 -9.20 -5.69 -13.40
C VAL A 93 -10.02 -6.31 -14.52
N ARG A 94 -9.45 -6.40 -15.72
CA ARG A 94 -10.05 -7.18 -16.81
C ARG A 94 -9.59 -8.64 -16.69
N PRO A 95 -10.40 -9.53 -16.08
CA PRO A 95 -9.91 -10.83 -15.66
C PRO A 95 -9.43 -11.71 -16.83
N GLU A 96 -9.97 -11.53 -18.02
CA GLU A 96 -9.68 -12.38 -19.18
C GLU A 96 -8.31 -12.09 -19.80
N THR A 97 -7.81 -10.87 -19.70
CA THR A 97 -6.66 -10.41 -20.49
C THR A 97 -5.43 -10.02 -19.67
N VAL A 98 -5.61 -9.71 -18.37
CA VAL A 98 -4.49 -9.30 -17.51
C VAL A 98 -3.55 -10.49 -17.26
N PRO A 99 -2.24 -10.35 -17.51
CA PRO A 99 -1.25 -11.38 -17.19
C PRO A 99 -1.26 -11.76 -15.71
N ASN A 100 -0.62 -12.86 -15.37
CA ASN A 100 -0.44 -13.22 -13.97
C ASN A 100 0.56 -12.25 -13.31
N ILE A 101 0.08 -11.41 -12.40
CA ILE A 101 0.88 -10.37 -11.76
C ILE A 101 2.09 -10.92 -10.98
N PHE A 102 1.98 -12.13 -10.45
CA PHE A 102 3.07 -12.75 -9.70
C PHE A 102 4.26 -13.13 -10.58
N ASP A 103 4.06 -13.30 -11.90
CA ASP A 103 5.15 -13.58 -12.83
C ASP A 103 6.11 -12.38 -12.93
N GLU A 104 5.65 -11.17 -12.60
CA GLU A 104 6.51 -9.98 -12.52
C GLU A 104 7.57 -10.10 -11.41
N LEU A 105 7.22 -10.68 -10.25
CA LEU A 105 8.22 -10.96 -9.20
C LEU A 105 9.18 -12.09 -9.60
N ASP A 106 8.67 -13.10 -10.27
CA ASP A 106 9.46 -14.26 -10.68
C ASP A 106 10.43 -13.90 -11.80
N ASN A 107 10.05 -12.98 -12.68
CA ASN A 107 10.86 -12.52 -13.81
C ASN A 107 11.92 -11.47 -13.42
N ILE A 108 11.66 -10.70 -12.39
CA ILE A 108 12.64 -9.76 -11.83
C ILE A 108 13.64 -10.59 -11.03
N SER A 109 14.92 -10.52 -11.40
CA SER A 109 16.03 -11.28 -10.80
C SER A 109 15.80 -11.59 -9.31
N GLY A 110 16.04 -12.83 -8.88
CA GLY A 110 15.65 -13.43 -7.58
C GLY A 110 15.98 -12.68 -6.27
N THR A 111 16.30 -11.40 -6.33
CA THR A 111 16.56 -10.51 -5.19
C THR A 111 15.42 -9.55 -4.90
N THR A 112 14.43 -9.40 -5.80
CA THR A 112 13.32 -8.46 -5.61
C THR A 112 12.35 -8.97 -4.56
N GLU A 113 12.11 -8.16 -3.55
CA GLU A 113 11.23 -8.47 -2.42
C GLU A 113 9.92 -7.69 -2.46
N PHE A 114 9.93 -6.58 -3.19
CA PHE A 114 8.79 -5.68 -3.36
C PHE A 114 8.75 -5.15 -4.80
N ALA A 115 7.55 -5.09 -5.36
CA ALA A 115 7.27 -4.37 -6.60
C ALA A 115 6.00 -3.55 -6.43
N GLY A 116 6.01 -2.34 -6.95
CA GLY A 116 4.88 -1.42 -6.94
C GLY A 116 4.83 -0.61 -8.23
N VAL A 117 3.70 0.03 -8.47
CA VAL A 117 3.54 0.93 -9.61
C VAL A 117 4.21 2.26 -9.29
N VAL A 118 5.24 2.64 -10.05
CA VAL A 118 5.85 3.97 -9.93
C VAL A 118 4.83 5.00 -10.41
N GLU A 119 4.49 5.95 -9.55
CA GLU A 119 3.54 6.99 -9.89
C GLU A 119 4.13 7.92 -10.96
N ARG A 120 3.71 7.71 -12.18
CA ARG A 120 4.06 8.54 -13.33
C ARG A 120 2.81 8.84 -14.13
N MET A 121 2.54 10.12 -14.32
CA MET A 121 1.53 10.52 -15.28
C MET A 121 2.22 10.71 -16.64
N ALA A 122 1.78 9.99 -17.64
CA ALA A 122 2.25 10.19 -19.02
C ALA A 122 1.14 10.84 -19.86
N PRO A 123 1.38 12.00 -20.51
CA PRO A 123 2.61 12.79 -20.40
C PRO A 123 2.72 13.47 -19.02
N ILE A 124 3.88 13.38 -18.38
CA ILE A 124 4.11 14.06 -17.10
C ILE A 124 4.13 15.57 -17.34
N LEU A 125 3.18 16.27 -16.75
CA LEU A 125 3.17 17.71 -16.75
C LEU A 125 4.34 18.25 -15.90
N PRO A 126 5.15 19.20 -16.42
CA PRO A 126 6.35 19.67 -15.70
C PRO A 126 6.08 20.13 -14.26
N TRP A 127 4.96 20.80 -14.03
CA TRP A 127 4.58 21.25 -12.68
C TRP A 127 4.27 20.08 -11.73
N TYR A 128 3.71 18.98 -12.24
CA TYR A 128 3.42 17.79 -11.46
C TYR A 128 4.71 17.04 -11.09
N LYS A 129 5.63 16.95 -12.06
CA LYS A 129 6.97 16.39 -11.82
C LYS A 129 7.68 17.14 -10.69
N GLN A 130 7.71 18.48 -10.76
CA GLN A 130 8.31 19.30 -9.70
C GLN A 130 7.63 19.09 -8.34
N LYS A 131 6.31 18.97 -8.33
CA LYS A 131 5.55 18.70 -7.12
C LYS A 131 5.93 17.34 -6.51
N LEU A 132 6.01 16.27 -7.32
CA LEU A 132 6.41 14.94 -6.85
C LEU A 132 7.83 14.95 -6.29
N VAL A 133 8.79 15.55 -6.99
CA VAL A 133 10.17 15.67 -6.51
C VAL A 133 10.24 16.43 -5.18
N GLY A 134 9.52 17.53 -5.05
CA GLY A 134 9.45 18.28 -3.80
C GLY A 134 8.82 17.48 -2.67
N TYR A 135 7.78 16.73 -2.97
CA TYR A 135 7.04 15.92 -2.03
C TYR A 135 7.88 14.76 -1.50
N THR A 136 8.52 14.00 -2.39
CA THR A 136 9.39 12.89 -2.00
C THR A 136 10.60 13.36 -1.21
N ARG A 137 11.22 14.49 -1.58
CA ARG A 137 12.30 15.08 -0.78
C ARG A 137 11.85 15.42 0.62
N MET A 138 10.68 16.02 0.76
CA MET A 138 10.14 16.41 2.06
C MET A 138 9.85 15.19 2.93
N GLN A 139 9.27 14.14 2.36
CA GLN A 139 8.94 12.91 3.09
C GLN A 139 10.18 12.12 3.48
N TYR A 140 11.07 11.87 2.54
CA TYR A 140 12.18 10.94 2.72
C TYR A 140 13.38 11.56 3.45
N SER A 141 13.52 12.88 3.44
CA SER A 141 14.61 13.56 4.15
C SER A 141 14.61 13.33 5.67
N ASN A 142 13.47 12.93 6.23
CA ASN A 142 13.35 12.64 7.65
C ASN A 142 13.66 11.16 7.99
N LEU A 143 13.78 10.31 7.00
CA LEU A 143 14.20 8.92 7.20
C LEU A 143 15.71 8.87 7.23
N LYS A 144 16.26 8.60 8.41
CA LYS A 144 17.69 8.42 8.62
C LYS A 144 18.08 6.99 8.26
N ASP A 145 19.31 6.80 7.89
CA ASP A 145 19.90 5.48 7.62
C ASP A 145 19.27 4.72 6.42
N VAL A 146 18.64 5.46 5.51
CA VAL A 146 18.14 4.91 4.26
C VAL A 146 18.95 5.48 3.10
N ASP A 147 19.55 4.61 2.32
CA ASP A 147 20.25 5.00 1.09
C ASP A 147 19.22 5.25 -0.01
N TRP A 148 18.93 6.52 -0.25
CA TRP A 148 17.95 6.93 -1.25
C TRP A 148 18.60 7.03 -2.61
N TRP A 149 18.10 6.25 -3.54
CA TRP A 149 18.46 6.42 -4.93
C TRP A 149 17.66 7.56 -5.56
N TRP A 150 18.39 8.59 -6.03
CA TRP A 150 17.83 9.74 -6.72
C TRP A 150 18.34 9.81 -8.14
N ASN A 151 17.44 10.00 -9.08
CA ASN A 151 17.77 10.37 -10.45
C ASN A 151 17.21 11.76 -10.77
N GLU A 152 17.27 12.15 -12.06
CA GLU A 152 16.70 13.42 -12.53
C GLU A 152 15.19 13.58 -12.24
N ASP A 153 14.49 12.47 -12.07
CA ASP A 153 13.07 12.41 -11.73
C ASP A 153 12.78 12.43 -10.23
N GLY A 154 13.80 12.45 -9.41
CA GLY A 154 13.73 12.36 -7.94
C GLY A 154 13.74 10.92 -7.44
N ALA A 155 13.44 10.72 -6.16
CA ALA A 155 13.25 9.37 -5.59
C ALA A 155 12.04 8.69 -6.21
N LEU A 156 12.09 7.37 -6.30
CA LEU A 156 10.93 6.59 -6.73
C LEU A 156 9.76 6.82 -5.76
N PHE A 157 8.63 7.16 -6.30
CA PHE A 157 7.38 7.33 -5.56
C PHE A 157 6.37 6.32 -6.08
N TYR A 158 5.95 5.42 -5.22
CA TYR A 158 5.07 4.33 -5.59
C TYR A 158 3.62 4.67 -5.34
N ASN A 159 2.77 4.30 -6.28
CA ASN A 159 1.33 4.27 -6.06
C ASN A 159 0.99 2.97 -5.33
N MET A 160 0.43 3.08 -4.14
CA MET A 160 0.15 1.95 -3.26
C MET A 160 -1.19 1.26 -3.56
N GLY A 161 -1.82 1.60 -4.68
CA GLY A 161 -3.03 0.90 -5.15
C GLY A 161 -2.76 -0.53 -5.60
N LEU A 162 -1.51 -0.84 -5.95
CA LEU A 162 -1.06 -2.19 -6.29
C LEU A 162 0.34 -2.40 -5.76
N MET A 163 0.47 -3.35 -4.84
CA MET A 163 1.73 -3.76 -4.21
C MET A 163 1.90 -5.27 -4.32
N LEU A 164 3.07 -5.68 -4.71
CA LEU A 164 3.44 -7.08 -4.82
C LEU A 164 4.64 -7.37 -3.93
N MET A 165 4.53 -8.32 -3.03
CA MET A 165 5.53 -8.60 -1.99
C MET A 165 5.88 -10.07 -1.94
N ASP A 166 7.16 -10.36 -1.74
CA ASP A 166 7.68 -11.69 -1.46
C ASP A 166 7.87 -11.86 0.05
N LYS A 167 7.73 -13.09 0.55
CA LYS A 167 7.86 -13.43 1.98
C LYS A 167 9.18 -12.94 2.60
N ARG A 168 10.23 -12.78 1.83
CA ARG A 168 11.54 -12.29 2.31
C ARG A 168 11.45 -10.89 2.93
N ILE A 169 10.43 -10.10 2.58
CA ILE A 169 10.17 -8.78 3.19
C ILE A 169 9.93 -8.87 4.70
N THR A 170 9.51 -10.04 5.20
CA THR A 170 9.23 -10.25 6.64
C THR A 170 10.43 -10.02 7.55
N LYS A 171 11.65 -10.07 7.01
CA LYS A 171 12.86 -9.71 7.77
C LYS A 171 12.80 -8.29 8.36
N TYR A 172 12.13 -7.37 7.66
CA TYR A 172 11.94 -5.99 8.13
C TYR A 172 10.89 -5.88 9.24
N LEU A 173 9.98 -6.84 9.34
CA LEU A 173 9.01 -6.91 10.44
C LEU A 173 9.67 -7.29 11.77
N ARG A 174 10.84 -7.93 11.75
CA ARG A 174 11.57 -8.36 12.95
C ARG A 174 10.70 -9.18 13.91
N GLY A 175 9.87 -10.07 13.37
CA GLY A 175 8.95 -10.90 14.13
C GLY A 175 7.68 -10.20 14.65
N GLN A 176 7.44 -8.97 14.24
CA GLN A 176 6.24 -8.21 14.59
C GLN A 176 5.11 -8.45 13.58
N THR A 177 3.87 -8.28 14.06
CA THR A 177 2.69 -8.19 13.18
C THR A 177 2.71 -6.88 12.38
N GLY A 178 1.92 -6.80 11.29
CA GLY A 178 1.76 -5.56 10.52
C GLY A 178 1.35 -4.38 11.41
N LYS A 179 0.43 -4.62 12.36
CA LYS A 179 0.02 -3.59 13.32
C LYS A 179 1.17 -3.11 14.21
N GLN A 180 1.94 -4.01 14.78
CA GLN A 180 3.08 -3.66 15.62
C GLN A 180 4.16 -2.93 14.84
N PHE A 181 4.35 -3.31 13.58
CA PHE A 181 5.28 -2.65 12.68
C PHE A 181 4.91 -1.17 12.48
N ILE A 182 3.67 -0.87 12.09
CA ILE A 182 3.19 0.50 11.88
C ILE A 182 3.22 1.34 13.17
N GLN A 183 3.05 0.69 14.32
CA GLN A 183 3.06 1.37 15.64
C GLN A 183 4.46 1.58 16.22
N ARG A 184 5.53 1.30 15.47
CA ARG A 184 6.89 1.59 15.93
C ARG A 184 7.08 3.08 16.17
N PRO A 185 7.91 3.47 17.15
CA PRO A 185 8.16 4.88 17.44
C PRO A 185 8.67 5.70 16.25
N GLU A 186 9.47 5.08 15.37
CA GLU A 186 10.01 5.73 14.17
C GLU A 186 8.94 6.14 13.16
N PHE A 187 7.76 5.51 13.18
CA PHE A 187 6.64 5.84 12.30
C PHE A 187 5.60 6.76 12.96
N LYS A 188 5.81 7.16 14.21
CA LYS A 188 4.80 7.91 14.95
C LYS A 188 4.43 9.22 14.27
N ASP A 189 5.40 10.03 13.92
CA ASP A 189 5.14 11.30 13.22
C ASP A 189 4.45 11.09 11.87
N PHE A 190 4.78 10.01 11.20
CA PHE A 190 4.14 9.61 9.96
C PHE A 190 2.66 9.22 10.19
N VAL A 191 2.38 8.37 11.17
CA VAL A 191 1.00 7.97 11.52
C VAL A 191 0.17 9.17 11.98
N ASP A 192 0.77 10.05 12.79
CA ASP A 192 0.12 11.26 13.29
C ASP A 192 0.00 12.36 12.22
N GLY A 193 0.71 12.22 11.08
CA GLY A 193 0.73 13.21 10.01
C GLY A 193 1.37 14.53 10.41
N GLN A 194 2.46 14.48 11.18
CA GLN A 194 3.17 15.65 11.68
C GLN A 194 4.22 16.18 10.69
N GLY A 195 4.49 17.47 10.71
CA GLY A 195 5.56 18.07 9.94
C GLY A 195 5.51 17.75 8.45
N ALA A 196 6.58 17.15 7.94
CA ALA A 196 6.71 16.71 6.55
C ALA A 196 5.68 15.63 6.16
N TRP A 197 5.21 14.86 7.12
CA TRP A 197 4.24 13.77 6.93
C TRP A 197 2.79 14.24 6.88
N LYS A 198 2.57 15.53 6.98
CA LYS A 198 1.23 16.14 6.95
C LYS A 198 0.37 15.68 5.77
N TRP A 199 0.99 15.40 4.64
CA TRP A 199 0.34 14.95 3.42
C TRP A 199 0.56 13.46 3.13
N SER A 200 1.23 12.78 4.05
CA SER A 200 1.51 11.36 3.86
C SER A 200 0.24 10.53 3.87
N THR A 201 0.33 9.47 3.12
CA THR A 201 -0.66 8.42 3.04
C THR A 201 0.06 7.10 3.29
N ASP A 202 -0.50 5.99 2.90
CA ASP A 202 0.17 4.71 2.83
C ASP A 202 1.33 4.62 1.79
N GLN A 203 1.57 5.70 1.04
CA GLN A 203 2.60 5.77 -0.01
C GLN A 203 4.01 6.08 0.50
N THR A 204 4.22 6.15 1.80
CA THR A 204 5.55 6.49 2.35
C THR A 204 6.27 5.32 2.94
#